data_50109edefa76e3093ff075082c8f3bb5
#
_entry.id   50109edefa76e3093ff075082c8f3bb5
#
_cell.length_a   1.000
_cell.length_b   1.000
_cell.length_c   1.000
_cell.angle_alpha   90.00
_cell.angle_beta   90.00
_cell.angle_gamma   90.00
#
_symmetry.space_group_name_H-M   'P 1'
#
loop_
_entity.id
_entity.type
_entity.pdbx_description
1 polymer ?
#
loop_
_entity_poly.entity_id
_entity_poly.type
_entity_poly.pdbx_seq_one_letter_code
_entity_poly.pdbx_strand_id
1 'polypeptide(L)'
;MVPQEFYIRSETETEARGPFSLDQVASLADAGQVTAETLYYDATTEEWVAVGANAEVKAAVFPEKKKLTIKRDTKVATLNKQTDSAAPISVNDMLAAAEGRTDETKDKSDPAIAMARCAKIGMWSAVAALLLAAVGEVLPVADILTKLQPAQLLDHPLVVLGALDVFLALMLILGVVSFYPFVRFRAALGLGFIGLIYWTQGMHTPLLALVAGSAGLYMSTIFVSYMPILIATGLSLAGMGGFAWLALTN
;
A
#
# COMPACT_ATOMS: atom_id res chain seq x y z
N MET A 1 27.61 -14.10 -51.43
CA MET A 1 26.41 -14.97 -51.55
C MET A 1 25.22 -14.03 -51.56
N VAL A 2 24.45 -14.02 -52.67
CA VAL A 2 23.19 -13.26 -52.70
C VAL A 2 22.22 -13.96 -51.77
N PRO A 3 21.59 -13.28 -50.84
CA PRO A 3 20.60 -13.93 -49.96
C PRO A 3 19.44 -14.42 -50.82
N GLN A 4 19.10 -15.69 -50.72
CA GLN A 4 18.01 -16.28 -51.45
C GLN A 4 16.69 -15.75 -50.85
N GLU A 5 15.94 -15.04 -51.68
CA GLU A 5 14.66 -14.43 -51.31
C GLU A 5 13.54 -15.38 -51.66
N PHE A 6 12.65 -15.63 -50.68
CA PHE A 6 11.48 -16.48 -50.83
C PHE A 6 10.21 -15.66 -50.87
N TYR A 7 9.38 -15.91 -51.84
CA TYR A 7 8.00 -15.42 -51.90
C TYR A 7 7.11 -16.59 -51.60
N ILE A 8 6.15 -16.42 -50.72
CA ILE A 8 5.22 -17.46 -50.28
C ILE A 8 3.76 -17.05 -50.54
N ARG A 9 2.90 -18.03 -50.81
CA ARG A 9 1.46 -17.83 -50.90
C ARG A 9 0.74 -19.08 -50.44
N SER A 10 -0.48 -18.92 -49.93
CA SER A 10 -1.38 -20.02 -49.70
C SER A 10 -1.95 -20.52 -51.02
N GLU A 11 -2.37 -21.81 -51.11
CA GLU A 11 -3.00 -22.36 -52.30
C GLU A 11 -4.30 -21.61 -52.68
N THR A 12 -4.97 -21.01 -51.70
CA THR A 12 -6.21 -20.22 -51.86
C THR A 12 -6.00 -18.74 -52.12
N GLU A 13 -4.76 -18.20 -51.93
CA GLU A 13 -4.44 -16.80 -52.10
C GLU A 13 -3.77 -16.57 -53.47
N THR A 14 -4.20 -15.50 -54.15
CA THR A 14 -3.59 -15.07 -55.42
C THR A 14 -2.41 -14.13 -55.22
N GLU A 15 -2.32 -13.50 -54.05
CA GLU A 15 -1.23 -12.55 -53.76
C GLU A 15 -0.07 -13.26 -53.04
N ALA A 16 1.15 -12.99 -53.55
CA ALA A 16 2.39 -13.46 -52.95
C ALA A 16 2.86 -12.53 -51.85
N ARG A 17 3.32 -13.08 -50.73
CA ARG A 17 3.94 -12.34 -49.61
C ARG A 17 5.45 -12.54 -49.66
N GLY A 18 6.24 -11.51 -49.46
CA GLY A 18 7.71 -11.55 -49.45
C GLY A 18 8.33 -10.22 -49.85
N PRO A 19 9.65 -10.13 -50.03
CA PRO A 19 10.60 -11.24 -49.88
C PRO A 19 10.90 -11.64 -48.41
N PHE A 20 11.06 -12.93 -48.20
CA PHE A 20 11.45 -13.48 -46.90
C PHE A 20 12.79 -14.23 -47.01
N SER A 21 13.58 -14.21 -45.93
CA SER A 21 14.70 -15.13 -45.77
C SER A 21 14.23 -16.51 -45.32
N LEU A 22 15.05 -17.53 -45.50
CA LEU A 22 14.73 -18.91 -45.06
C LEU A 22 14.42 -18.98 -43.59
N ASP A 23 15.14 -18.23 -42.73
CA ASP A 23 14.91 -18.16 -41.29
C ASP A 23 13.55 -17.50 -40.92
N GLN A 24 13.15 -16.49 -41.75
CA GLN A 24 11.84 -15.88 -41.57
C GLN A 24 10.71 -16.84 -41.96
N VAL A 25 10.87 -17.61 -43.03
CA VAL A 25 9.90 -18.64 -43.41
C VAL A 25 9.81 -19.73 -42.35
N ALA A 26 10.93 -20.13 -41.74
CA ALA A 26 10.92 -21.07 -40.62
C ALA A 26 10.19 -20.51 -39.38
N SER A 27 10.40 -19.23 -39.09
CA SER A 27 9.68 -18.57 -37.98
C SER A 27 8.18 -18.47 -38.23
N LEU A 28 7.77 -18.23 -39.49
CA LEU A 28 6.35 -18.23 -39.88
C LEU A 28 5.74 -19.63 -39.80
N ALA A 29 6.55 -20.67 -40.09
CA ALA A 29 6.12 -22.07 -39.91
C ALA A 29 5.95 -22.45 -38.45
N ASP A 30 6.85 -22.02 -37.56
CA ASP A 30 6.70 -22.19 -36.10
C ASP A 30 5.47 -21.46 -35.54
N ALA A 31 5.10 -20.32 -36.15
CA ALA A 31 3.87 -19.58 -35.82
C ALA A 31 2.60 -20.20 -36.46
N GLY A 32 2.72 -21.28 -37.24
CA GLY A 32 1.60 -21.93 -37.90
C GLY A 32 1.05 -21.17 -39.13
N GLN A 33 1.74 -20.16 -39.63
CA GLN A 33 1.33 -19.38 -40.81
C GLN A 33 1.82 -19.97 -42.10
N VAL A 34 2.82 -20.84 -42.05
CA VAL A 34 3.35 -21.62 -43.21
C VAL A 34 3.16 -23.09 -42.89
N THR A 35 2.57 -23.81 -43.81
CA THR A 35 2.35 -25.26 -43.74
C THR A 35 3.10 -25.97 -44.83
N ALA A 36 3.15 -27.29 -44.82
CA ALA A 36 3.76 -28.09 -45.90
C ALA A 36 3.08 -27.89 -47.28
N GLU A 37 1.84 -27.40 -47.27
CA GLU A 37 1.04 -27.14 -48.50
C GLU A 37 1.23 -25.71 -49.01
N THR A 38 1.84 -24.82 -48.18
CA THR A 38 2.15 -23.43 -48.59
C THR A 38 3.11 -23.48 -49.78
N LEU A 39 2.79 -22.69 -50.82
CA LEU A 39 3.61 -22.58 -52.01
C LEU A 39 4.70 -21.56 -51.85
N TYR A 40 5.91 -21.86 -52.27
CA TYR A 40 6.98 -20.86 -52.41
C TYR A 40 7.40 -20.76 -53.89
N TYR A 41 7.86 -19.59 -54.30
CA TYR A 41 8.37 -19.37 -55.66
C TYR A 41 9.82 -19.82 -55.74
N ASP A 42 10.06 -20.80 -56.60
CA ASP A 42 11.44 -21.25 -56.91
C ASP A 42 11.97 -20.48 -58.14
N ALA A 43 12.93 -19.60 -57.90
CA ALA A 43 13.54 -18.80 -58.95
C ALA A 43 14.34 -19.62 -59.99
N THR A 44 14.65 -20.89 -59.69
CA THR A 44 15.41 -21.77 -60.57
C THR A 44 14.54 -22.41 -61.62
N THR A 45 13.30 -22.80 -61.21
CA THR A 45 12.33 -23.46 -62.10
C THR A 45 11.25 -22.48 -62.59
N GLU A 46 11.20 -21.28 -62.05
CA GLU A 46 10.16 -20.26 -62.29
C GLU A 46 8.75 -20.75 -62.00
N GLU A 47 8.62 -21.72 -61.08
CA GLU A 47 7.34 -22.35 -60.70
C GLU A 47 7.05 -22.17 -59.22
N TRP A 48 5.77 -22.27 -58.88
CA TRP A 48 5.31 -22.34 -57.49
C TRP A 48 5.33 -23.78 -57.01
N VAL A 49 6.17 -24.05 -56.01
CA VAL A 49 6.38 -25.38 -55.44
C VAL A 49 5.92 -25.42 -54.01
N ALA A 50 5.24 -26.49 -53.58
CA ALA A 50 4.87 -26.67 -52.22
C ALA A 50 6.13 -26.86 -51.32
N VAL A 51 6.19 -26.18 -50.16
CA VAL A 51 7.29 -26.31 -49.18
C VAL A 51 7.56 -27.76 -48.82
N GLY A 52 6.50 -28.57 -48.71
CA GLY A 52 6.58 -30.00 -48.42
C GLY A 52 7.15 -30.87 -49.55
N ALA A 53 7.15 -30.37 -50.82
CA ALA A 53 7.63 -31.12 -52.00
C ALA A 53 9.14 -31.07 -52.16
N ASN A 54 9.78 -30.00 -51.67
CA ASN A 54 11.23 -29.86 -51.69
C ASN A 54 11.86 -30.30 -50.37
N ALA A 55 12.66 -31.38 -50.41
CA ALA A 55 13.23 -31.97 -49.20
C ALA A 55 14.18 -31.04 -48.45
N GLU A 56 14.93 -30.19 -49.15
CA GLU A 56 15.88 -29.26 -48.54
C GLU A 56 15.15 -28.12 -47.82
N VAL A 57 14.19 -27.49 -48.50
CA VAL A 57 13.39 -26.40 -47.94
C VAL A 57 12.53 -26.92 -46.75
N LYS A 58 11.94 -28.12 -46.89
CA LYS A 58 11.18 -28.80 -45.84
C LYS A 58 12.05 -29.02 -44.61
N ALA A 59 13.26 -29.56 -44.76
CA ALA A 59 14.17 -29.83 -43.63
C ALA A 59 14.61 -28.55 -42.92
N ALA A 60 14.74 -27.45 -43.63
CA ALA A 60 15.13 -26.15 -43.10
C ALA A 60 13.94 -25.45 -42.41
N VAL A 61 12.75 -25.51 -43.00
CA VAL A 61 11.53 -24.86 -42.48
C VAL A 61 10.85 -25.66 -41.35
N PHE A 62 10.88 -27.01 -41.47
CA PHE A 62 10.30 -27.93 -40.45
C PHE A 62 11.39 -28.88 -39.92
N PRO A 63 12.36 -28.40 -39.14
CA PRO A 63 13.37 -29.24 -38.53
C PRO A 63 12.71 -30.28 -37.62
N GLU A 64 13.07 -31.53 -37.75
CA GLU A 64 12.61 -32.57 -36.82
C GLU A 64 13.01 -32.22 -35.39
N LYS A 65 12.06 -31.80 -34.58
CA LYS A 65 12.28 -31.55 -33.14
C LYS A 65 12.68 -32.91 -32.51
N LYS A 66 13.99 -33.11 -32.31
CA LYS A 66 14.48 -34.22 -31.52
C LYS A 66 13.76 -34.17 -30.17
N LYS A 67 12.83 -35.13 -29.94
CA LYS A 67 12.25 -35.34 -28.62
C LYS A 67 13.41 -35.64 -27.69
N LEU A 68 13.78 -34.66 -26.86
CA LEU A 68 14.70 -34.86 -25.74
C LEU A 68 14.02 -35.86 -24.79
N THR A 69 14.29 -37.15 -25.02
CA THR A 69 13.97 -38.17 -24.03
C THR A 69 14.95 -37.94 -22.88
N ILE A 70 14.50 -37.19 -21.87
CA ILE A 70 15.20 -37.12 -20.59
C ILE A 70 15.18 -38.55 -20.08
N LYS A 71 16.32 -39.25 -20.17
CA LYS A 71 16.53 -40.46 -19.40
C LYS A 71 16.38 -40.04 -17.96
N ARG A 72 15.23 -40.35 -17.36
CA ARG A 72 15.10 -40.29 -15.90
C ARG A 72 16.13 -41.27 -15.33
N ASP A 73 17.30 -40.75 -15.02
CA ASP A 73 18.18 -41.47 -14.11
C ASP A 73 17.36 -41.61 -12.81
N THR A 74 17.02 -42.85 -12.49
CA THR A 74 16.26 -43.29 -11.31
C THR A 74 16.96 -42.95 -9.99
N LYS A 75 17.94 -42.08 -9.99
CA LYS A 75 18.69 -41.52 -8.84
C LYS A 75 18.52 -40.05 -8.63
N VAL A 76 17.51 -39.41 -9.19
CA VAL A 76 17.04 -38.17 -8.58
C VAL A 76 16.46 -38.58 -7.24
N ALA A 77 17.27 -38.46 -6.18
CA ALA A 77 16.76 -38.50 -4.82
C ALA A 77 15.56 -37.55 -4.82
N THR A 78 14.38 -38.12 -4.68
CA THR A 78 13.14 -37.34 -4.61
C THR A 78 13.40 -36.25 -3.60
N LEU A 79 13.36 -34.98 -4.04
CA LEU A 79 13.35 -33.80 -3.17
C LEU A 79 12.20 -33.85 -2.15
N ASN A 80 11.32 -34.83 -2.31
CA ASN A 80 10.26 -35.24 -1.40
C ASN A 80 10.67 -36.47 -0.55
N LYS A 81 11.92 -36.56 -0.13
CA LYS A 81 12.20 -37.38 1.03
C LYS A 81 11.59 -36.61 2.21
N GLN A 82 10.34 -36.92 2.52
CA GLN A 82 9.77 -36.59 3.81
C GLN A 82 10.79 -37.00 4.86
N THR A 83 11.57 -36.08 5.31
CA THR A 83 12.28 -36.20 6.56
C THR A 83 11.15 -36.20 7.58
N ASP A 84 10.94 -37.32 8.26
CA ASP A 84 9.85 -37.59 9.22
C ASP A 84 9.83 -36.61 10.43
N SER A 85 10.42 -35.44 10.30
CA SER A 85 10.50 -34.38 11.32
C SER A 85 10.23 -32.97 10.79
N ALA A 86 9.82 -32.80 9.52
CA ALA A 86 9.38 -31.47 9.07
C ALA A 86 7.95 -31.27 9.56
N ALA A 87 7.77 -30.30 10.47
CA ALA A 87 6.45 -29.84 10.88
C ALA A 87 5.59 -29.55 9.64
N PRO A 88 4.27 -29.89 9.64
CA PRO A 88 3.41 -29.64 8.51
C PRO A 88 3.45 -28.16 8.15
N ILE A 89 3.73 -27.87 6.86
CA ILE A 89 3.76 -26.49 6.35
C ILE A 89 2.40 -25.88 6.59
N SER A 90 2.34 -24.87 7.45
CA SER A 90 1.08 -24.19 7.74
C SER A 90 0.66 -23.29 6.57
N VAL A 91 -0.63 -22.99 6.46
CA VAL A 91 -1.14 -22.02 5.47
C VAL A 91 -0.45 -20.66 5.61
N ASN A 92 -0.10 -20.28 6.84
CA ASN A 92 0.65 -19.05 7.11
C ASN A 92 2.08 -19.10 6.56
N ASP A 93 2.73 -20.27 6.56
CA ASP A 93 4.06 -20.46 5.98
C ASP A 93 4.02 -20.36 4.45
N MET A 94 2.97 -20.90 3.84
CA MET A 94 2.76 -20.76 2.39
C MET A 94 2.49 -19.30 2.00
N LEU A 95 1.69 -18.58 2.77
CA LEU A 95 1.43 -17.16 2.56
C LEU A 95 2.70 -16.32 2.74
N ALA A 96 3.49 -16.61 3.78
CA ALA A 96 4.76 -15.94 4.02
C ALA A 96 5.77 -16.18 2.87
N ALA A 97 5.83 -17.41 2.34
CA ALA A 97 6.66 -17.73 1.19
C ALA A 97 6.18 -17.04 -0.09
N ALA A 98 4.86 -16.94 -0.30
CA ALA A 98 4.27 -16.22 -1.43
C ALA A 98 4.53 -14.70 -1.37
N GLU A 99 4.66 -14.13 -0.16
CA GLU A 99 5.05 -12.75 0.09
C GLU A 99 6.58 -12.53 0.06
N GLY A 100 7.37 -13.56 -0.27
CA GLY A 100 8.83 -13.48 -0.34
C GLY A 100 9.52 -13.41 1.03
N ARG A 101 8.83 -13.77 2.11
CA ARG A 101 9.42 -13.87 3.45
C ARG A 101 10.20 -15.16 3.58
N THR A 102 11.46 -15.07 4.02
CA THR A 102 12.31 -16.21 4.37
C THR A 102 12.07 -16.63 5.82
N ASP A 103 12.55 -17.81 6.22
CA ASP A 103 12.48 -18.28 7.61
C ASP A 103 13.13 -17.30 8.62
N GLU A 104 14.12 -16.53 8.17
CA GLU A 104 14.77 -15.48 8.98
C GLU A 104 13.91 -14.22 9.16
N THR A 105 12.98 -13.96 8.24
CA THR A 105 12.10 -12.77 8.26
C THR A 105 10.68 -13.10 8.67
N LYS A 106 10.34 -14.36 8.85
CA LYS A 106 9.01 -14.87 9.20
C LYS A 106 8.46 -14.26 10.50
N ASP A 107 9.33 -14.08 11.50
CA ASP A 107 8.99 -13.52 12.81
C ASP A 107 9.11 -11.97 12.86
N LYS A 108 9.69 -11.35 11.82
CA LYS A 108 9.71 -9.89 11.72
C LYS A 108 8.31 -9.44 11.29
N SER A 109 7.60 -8.80 12.21
CA SER A 109 6.30 -8.19 11.91
C SER A 109 6.43 -7.29 10.67
N ASP A 110 5.54 -7.51 9.70
CA ASP A 110 5.45 -6.70 8.50
C ASP A 110 5.44 -5.21 8.89
N PRO A 111 6.37 -4.38 8.36
CA PRO A 111 6.41 -2.95 8.64
C PRO A 111 5.06 -2.27 8.41
N ALA A 112 4.27 -2.70 7.42
CA ALA A 112 2.95 -2.17 7.14
C ALA A 112 1.95 -2.45 8.27
N ILE A 113 2.00 -3.65 8.87
CA ILE A 113 1.17 -4.01 10.03
C ILE A 113 1.57 -3.20 11.26
N ALA A 114 2.87 -3.01 11.48
CA ALA A 114 3.39 -2.20 12.57
C ALA A 114 2.94 -0.74 12.42
N MET A 115 3.06 -0.16 11.23
CA MET A 115 2.60 1.20 10.90
C MET A 115 1.09 1.34 11.10
N ALA A 116 0.29 0.36 10.64
CA ALA A 116 -1.17 0.37 10.82
C ALA A 116 -1.57 0.33 12.31
N ARG A 117 -0.86 -0.44 13.13
CA ARG A 117 -1.09 -0.45 14.59
C ARG A 117 -0.73 0.88 15.23
N CYS A 118 0.42 1.46 14.86
CA CYS A 118 0.82 2.79 15.35
C CYS A 118 -0.19 3.87 14.95
N ALA A 119 -0.69 3.85 13.71
CA ALA A 119 -1.71 4.78 13.24
C ALA A 119 -3.02 4.67 14.05
N LYS A 120 -3.44 3.44 14.40
CA LYS A 120 -4.61 3.22 15.29
C LYS A 120 -4.36 3.78 16.68
N ILE A 121 -3.18 3.55 17.27
CA ILE A 121 -2.82 4.10 18.59
C ILE A 121 -2.87 5.63 18.54
N GLY A 122 -2.25 6.25 17.52
CA GLY A 122 -2.27 7.69 17.33
C GLY A 122 -3.68 8.27 17.19
N MET A 123 -4.53 7.62 16.41
CA MET A 123 -5.93 8.03 16.22
C MET A 123 -6.71 8.01 17.53
N TRP A 124 -6.68 6.89 18.27
CA TRP A 124 -7.41 6.77 19.51
C TRP A 124 -6.85 7.67 20.62
N SER A 125 -5.53 7.90 20.65
CA SER A 125 -4.93 8.87 21.57
C SER A 125 -5.37 10.29 21.25
N ALA A 126 -5.47 10.66 19.95
CA ALA A 126 -5.97 11.96 19.54
C ALA A 126 -7.46 12.15 19.93
N VAL A 127 -8.30 11.12 19.73
CA VAL A 127 -9.70 11.14 20.19
C VAL A 127 -9.78 11.39 21.69
N ALA A 128 -9.04 10.60 22.49
CA ALA A 128 -9.06 10.76 23.95
C ALA A 128 -8.55 12.14 24.38
N ALA A 129 -7.49 12.65 23.76
CA ALA A 129 -6.96 13.96 24.07
C ALA A 129 -7.92 15.10 23.73
N LEU A 130 -8.61 15.03 22.58
CA LEU A 130 -9.63 16.00 22.19
C LEU A 130 -10.82 15.98 23.17
N LEU A 131 -11.28 14.81 23.60
CA LEU A 131 -12.33 14.72 24.59
C LEU A 131 -11.91 15.27 25.95
N LEU A 132 -10.67 15.04 26.39
CA LEU A 132 -10.13 15.62 27.61
C LEU A 132 -10.02 17.14 27.50
N ALA A 133 -9.58 17.67 26.35
CA ALA A 133 -9.55 19.11 26.08
C ALA A 133 -10.95 19.72 26.15
N ALA A 134 -11.94 19.10 25.48
CA ALA A 134 -13.34 19.53 25.53
C ALA A 134 -13.91 19.57 26.95
N VAL A 135 -13.58 18.57 27.78
CA VAL A 135 -13.97 18.54 29.19
C VAL A 135 -13.38 19.74 29.93
N GLY A 136 -12.10 20.01 29.79
CA GLY A 136 -11.43 21.15 30.45
C GLY A 136 -11.92 22.52 29.97
N GLU A 137 -12.40 22.63 28.73
CA GLU A 137 -12.88 23.88 28.14
C GLU A 137 -14.36 24.15 28.43
N VAL A 138 -15.20 23.12 28.48
CA VAL A 138 -16.66 23.25 28.57
C VAL A 138 -17.17 23.11 30.01
N LEU A 139 -16.65 22.17 30.80
CA LEU A 139 -17.18 21.91 32.14
C LEU A 139 -17.10 23.11 33.10
N PRO A 140 -16.03 23.93 33.12
CA PRO A 140 -15.97 25.12 33.96
C PRO A 140 -17.11 26.13 33.70
N VAL A 141 -17.68 26.08 32.49
CA VAL A 141 -18.75 27.01 32.05
C VAL A 141 -20.06 26.26 31.71
N ALA A 142 -20.27 25.08 32.27
CA ALA A 142 -21.43 24.21 31.98
C ALA A 142 -22.78 24.88 32.24
N ASP A 143 -22.85 25.82 33.21
CA ASP A 143 -24.05 26.59 33.50
C ASP A 143 -24.58 27.41 32.30
N ILE A 144 -23.68 27.79 31.38
CA ILE A 144 -24.05 28.52 30.19
C ILE A 144 -24.75 27.60 29.17
N LEU A 145 -24.35 26.32 29.10
CA LEU A 145 -24.97 25.33 28.23
C LEU A 145 -26.42 25.07 28.64
N THR A 146 -26.76 25.17 29.94
CA THR A 146 -28.13 24.93 30.42
C THR A 146 -29.11 26.04 30.01
N LYS A 147 -28.58 27.23 29.67
CA LYS A 147 -29.40 28.40 29.29
C LYS A 147 -29.57 28.57 27.79
N LEU A 148 -28.82 27.80 26.99
CA LEU A 148 -28.89 27.64 25.51
C LEU A 148 -29.32 28.91 24.71
N GLN A 149 -28.70 30.03 25.01
CA GLN A 149 -28.85 31.22 24.17
C GLN A 149 -27.69 31.29 23.15
N PRO A 150 -27.94 31.11 21.82
CA PRO A 150 -26.87 31.04 20.81
C PRO A 150 -25.95 32.27 20.80
N ALA A 151 -26.49 33.43 21.13
CA ALA A 151 -25.72 34.67 21.22
C ALA A 151 -24.65 34.64 22.35
N GLN A 152 -24.99 34.03 23.48
CA GLN A 152 -24.06 33.93 24.62
C GLN A 152 -22.96 32.89 24.40
N LEU A 153 -23.18 31.89 23.54
CA LEU A 153 -22.16 30.91 23.15
C LEU A 153 -20.97 31.57 22.45
N LEU A 154 -21.22 32.62 21.65
CA LEU A 154 -20.14 33.36 20.96
C LEU A 154 -19.30 34.22 21.92
N ASP A 155 -19.89 34.66 23.05
CA ASP A 155 -19.16 35.40 24.08
C ASP A 155 -18.20 34.51 24.91
N HIS A 156 -18.36 33.16 24.76
CA HIS A 156 -17.53 32.17 25.44
C HIS A 156 -16.71 31.33 24.44
N PRO A 157 -15.58 31.81 23.95
CA PRO A 157 -14.79 31.16 22.90
C PRO A 157 -14.29 29.75 23.32
N LEU A 158 -14.11 29.47 24.60
CA LEU A 158 -13.75 28.15 25.11
C LEU A 158 -14.82 27.10 24.83
N VAL A 159 -16.10 27.47 24.93
CA VAL A 159 -17.22 26.55 24.61
C VAL A 159 -17.23 26.20 23.13
N VAL A 160 -16.92 27.18 22.27
CA VAL A 160 -16.81 26.96 20.82
C VAL A 160 -15.64 26.04 20.49
N LEU A 161 -14.49 26.21 21.17
CA LEU A 161 -13.32 25.34 21.01
C LEU A 161 -13.63 23.92 21.49
N GLY A 162 -14.26 23.76 22.65
CA GLY A 162 -14.67 22.46 23.17
C GLY A 162 -15.69 21.76 22.25
N ALA A 163 -16.66 22.48 21.67
CA ALA A 163 -17.57 21.93 20.67
C ALA A 163 -16.82 21.47 19.40
N LEU A 164 -15.82 22.23 18.95
CA LEU A 164 -14.94 21.85 17.84
C LEU A 164 -14.15 20.58 18.19
N ASP A 165 -13.66 20.44 19.42
CA ASP A 165 -12.93 19.25 19.86
C ASP A 165 -13.82 17.99 19.85
N VAL A 166 -15.06 18.10 20.33
CA VAL A 166 -16.03 17.01 20.26
C VAL A 166 -16.33 16.64 18.80
N PHE A 167 -16.51 17.63 17.93
CA PHE A 167 -16.72 17.40 16.51
C PHE A 167 -15.54 16.67 15.85
N LEU A 168 -14.30 17.13 16.10
CA LEU A 168 -13.10 16.49 15.57
C LEU A 168 -12.92 15.07 16.13
N ALA A 169 -13.18 14.86 17.43
CA ALA A 169 -13.16 13.53 18.02
C ALA A 169 -14.17 12.59 17.34
N LEU A 170 -15.38 13.08 17.08
CA LEU A 170 -16.42 12.30 16.38
C LEU A 170 -15.97 11.93 14.96
N MET A 171 -15.40 12.87 14.20
CA MET A 171 -14.89 12.60 12.84
C MET A 171 -13.79 11.54 12.86
N LEU A 172 -12.89 11.58 13.84
CA LEU A 172 -11.84 10.55 13.99
C LEU A 172 -12.42 9.18 14.40
N ILE A 173 -13.43 9.13 15.28
CA ILE A 173 -14.12 7.89 15.65
C ILE A 173 -14.78 7.25 14.43
N LEU A 174 -15.34 8.07 13.51
CA LEU A 174 -15.89 7.61 12.24
C LEU A 174 -14.80 7.19 11.24
N GLY A 175 -13.52 7.29 11.61
CA GLY A 175 -12.38 6.88 10.76
C GLY A 175 -12.02 7.87 9.66
N VAL A 176 -12.50 9.12 9.72
CA VAL A 176 -12.22 10.15 8.70
C VAL A 176 -10.87 10.78 8.97
N VAL A 177 -9.78 10.09 8.59
CA VAL A 177 -8.39 10.55 8.80
C VAL A 177 -8.04 11.84 8.07
N SER A 178 -8.84 12.25 7.08
CA SER A 178 -8.68 13.53 6.38
C SER A 178 -8.84 14.75 7.30
N PHE A 179 -9.35 14.55 8.52
CA PHE A 179 -9.43 15.59 9.56
C PHE A 179 -8.15 15.82 10.35
N TYR A 180 -7.09 15.01 10.17
CA TYR A 180 -5.81 15.23 10.87
C TYR A 180 -5.20 16.64 10.70
N PRO A 181 -5.24 17.30 9.53
CA PRO A 181 -4.79 18.69 9.43
C PRO A 181 -5.57 19.63 10.34
N PHE A 182 -6.87 19.43 10.49
CA PHE A 182 -7.72 20.22 11.40
C PHE A 182 -7.39 19.94 12.87
N VAL A 183 -7.10 18.70 13.24
CA VAL A 183 -6.61 18.37 14.59
C VAL A 183 -5.30 19.06 14.91
N ARG A 184 -4.36 19.10 13.96
CA ARG A 184 -3.08 19.84 14.10
C ARG A 184 -3.30 21.33 14.22
N PHE A 185 -4.16 21.88 13.38
CA PHE A 185 -4.53 23.30 13.47
C PHE A 185 -5.17 23.61 14.81
N ARG A 186 -6.09 22.76 15.28
CA ARG A 186 -6.73 22.91 16.60
C ARG A 186 -5.72 22.85 17.74
N ALA A 187 -4.75 21.94 17.71
CA ALA A 187 -3.68 21.86 18.69
C ALA A 187 -2.86 23.15 18.76
N ALA A 188 -2.49 23.71 17.61
CA ALA A 188 -1.77 24.97 17.52
C ALA A 188 -2.63 26.16 17.97
N LEU A 189 -3.89 26.22 17.55
CA LEU A 189 -4.85 27.26 17.93
C LEU A 189 -5.10 27.26 19.43
N GLY A 190 -5.35 26.07 20.02
CA GLY A 190 -5.57 25.95 21.47
C GLY A 190 -4.36 26.40 22.28
N LEU A 191 -3.17 25.98 21.86
CA LEU A 191 -1.94 26.44 22.49
C LEU A 191 -1.75 27.95 22.36
N GLY A 192 -1.97 28.51 21.17
CA GLY A 192 -1.80 29.96 20.92
C GLY A 192 -2.83 30.77 21.70
N PHE A 193 -4.11 30.41 21.65
CA PHE A 193 -5.19 31.19 22.27
C PHE A 193 -5.26 30.99 23.80
N ILE A 194 -5.44 29.75 24.26
CA ILE A 194 -5.57 29.46 25.70
C ILE A 194 -4.21 29.65 26.39
N GLY A 195 -3.12 29.27 25.71
CA GLY A 195 -1.76 29.47 26.23
C GLY A 195 -1.44 30.92 26.46
N LEU A 196 -1.85 31.85 25.56
CA LEU A 196 -1.70 33.27 25.74
C LEU A 196 -2.48 33.77 26.95
N ILE A 197 -3.72 33.31 27.15
CA ILE A 197 -4.56 33.65 28.31
C ILE A 197 -3.84 33.25 29.59
N TYR A 198 -3.37 32.03 29.73
CA TYR A 198 -2.65 31.57 30.92
C TYR A 198 -1.32 32.28 31.14
N TRP A 199 -0.62 32.54 30.03
CA TRP A 199 0.63 33.33 30.10
C TRP A 199 0.41 34.73 30.67
N THR A 200 -0.60 35.44 30.18
CA THR A 200 -0.91 36.82 30.63
C THR A 200 -1.43 36.86 32.07
N GLN A 201 -2.04 35.79 32.54
CA GLN A 201 -2.52 35.61 33.92
C GLN A 201 -1.42 35.11 34.87
N GLY A 202 -0.23 34.75 34.36
CA GLY A 202 0.85 34.19 35.17
C GLY A 202 0.62 32.75 35.64
N MET A 203 -0.35 32.04 35.04
CA MET A 203 -0.72 30.66 35.39
C MET A 203 0.16 29.64 34.66
N HIS A 204 1.38 29.45 35.18
CA HIS A 204 2.39 28.62 34.49
C HIS A 204 2.05 27.10 34.50
N THR A 205 1.43 26.59 35.58
CA THR A 205 1.12 25.13 35.69
C THR A 205 0.13 24.68 34.64
N PRO A 206 -1.07 25.28 34.44
CA PRO A 206 -1.97 24.90 33.37
C PRO A 206 -1.39 25.19 31.99
N LEU A 207 -0.56 26.22 31.85
CA LEU A 207 0.15 26.49 30.60
C LEU A 207 1.09 25.35 30.20
N LEU A 208 1.91 24.83 31.13
CA LEU A 208 2.80 23.68 30.85
C LEU A 208 2.00 22.42 30.50
N ALA A 209 0.90 22.15 31.19
CA ALA A 209 0.02 21.04 30.86
C ALA A 209 -0.57 21.18 29.44
N LEU A 210 -1.03 22.36 29.07
CA LEU A 210 -1.56 22.67 27.76
C LEU A 210 -0.48 22.52 26.66
N VAL A 211 0.74 23.02 26.89
CA VAL A 211 1.89 22.88 25.96
C VAL A 211 2.18 21.41 25.71
N ALA A 212 2.30 20.62 26.78
CA ALA A 212 2.56 19.19 26.69
C ALA A 212 1.44 18.47 25.94
N GLY A 213 0.19 18.73 26.28
CA GLY A 213 -0.99 18.14 25.66
C GLY A 213 -1.11 18.47 24.16
N SER A 214 -0.95 19.75 23.81
CA SER A 214 -1.02 20.20 22.41
C SER A 214 0.12 19.66 21.58
N ALA A 215 1.36 19.65 22.11
CA ALA A 215 2.50 19.04 21.42
C ALA A 215 2.29 17.54 21.20
N GLY A 216 1.84 16.80 22.22
CA GLY A 216 1.53 15.39 22.12
C GLY A 216 0.42 15.11 21.12
N LEU A 217 -0.66 15.90 21.12
CA LEU A 217 -1.77 15.78 20.18
C LEU A 217 -1.29 16.03 18.74
N TYR A 218 -0.48 17.05 18.51
CA TYR A 218 0.11 17.34 17.21
C TYR A 218 0.97 16.17 16.72
N MET A 219 1.88 15.68 17.57
CA MET A 219 2.81 14.60 17.25
C MET A 219 2.09 13.25 17.02
N SER A 220 1.01 12.96 17.74
CA SER A 220 0.25 11.72 17.61
C SER A 220 -0.39 11.54 16.23
N THR A 221 -0.62 12.63 15.50
CA THR A 221 -1.14 12.63 14.13
C THR A 221 -0.07 12.49 13.05
N ILE A 222 1.22 12.48 13.42
CA ILE A 222 2.34 12.45 12.47
C ILE A 222 3.12 11.15 12.59
N PHE A 223 3.38 10.69 13.82
CA PHE A 223 4.25 9.56 14.04
C PHE A 223 3.55 8.23 13.76
N VAL A 224 4.26 7.36 13.02
CA VAL A 224 3.81 6.01 12.64
C VAL A 224 4.77 4.92 13.12
N SER A 225 5.65 5.23 14.06
CA SER A 225 6.59 4.30 14.68
C SER A 225 6.33 4.17 16.19
N TYR A 226 6.58 2.99 16.76
CA TYR A 226 6.13 2.66 18.13
C TYR A 226 6.66 3.60 19.20
N MET A 227 7.97 3.87 19.25
CA MET A 227 8.54 4.70 20.30
C MET A 227 8.04 6.15 20.25
N PRO A 228 8.11 6.85 19.10
CA PRO A 228 7.58 8.21 19.01
C PRO A 228 6.07 8.30 19.28
N ILE A 229 5.26 7.33 18.83
CA ILE A 229 3.81 7.37 19.06
C ILE A 229 3.47 7.16 20.53
N LEU A 230 4.18 6.29 21.25
CA LEU A 230 3.96 6.09 22.67
C LEU A 230 4.30 7.34 23.49
N ILE A 231 5.41 8.00 23.17
CA ILE A 231 5.78 9.29 23.80
C ILE A 231 4.73 10.36 23.50
N ALA A 232 4.31 10.49 22.24
CA ALA A 232 3.29 11.46 21.84
C ALA A 232 1.95 11.19 22.54
N THR A 233 1.53 9.92 22.63
CA THR A 233 0.32 9.49 23.34
C THR A 233 0.39 9.82 24.83
N GLY A 234 1.50 9.45 25.48
CA GLY A 234 1.70 9.74 26.90
C GLY A 234 1.67 11.26 27.18
N LEU A 235 2.39 12.05 26.36
CA LEU A 235 2.44 13.50 26.47
C LEU A 235 1.06 14.14 26.23
N SER A 236 0.32 13.65 25.23
CA SER A 236 -1.00 14.12 24.87
C SER A 236 -2.01 13.87 26.00
N LEU A 237 -2.10 12.64 26.49
CA LEU A 237 -3.07 12.27 27.54
C LEU A 237 -2.73 12.88 28.89
N ALA A 238 -1.45 12.86 29.30
CA ALA A 238 -1.01 13.48 30.54
C ALA A 238 -1.19 15.00 30.52
N GLY A 239 -0.82 15.64 29.39
CA GLY A 239 -0.96 17.07 29.23
C GLY A 239 -2.41 17.53 29.19
N MET A 240 -3.25 16.95 28.32
CA MET A 240 -4.68 17.33 28.24
C MET A 240 -5.47 16.88 29.48
N GLY A 241 -5.15 15.72 30.07
CA GLY A 241 -5.74 15.30 31.34
C GLY A 241 -5.36 16.22 32.50
N GLY A 242 -4.09 16.62 32.59
CA GLY A 242 -3.62 17.61 33.55
C GLY A 242 -4.27 18.99 33.36
N PHE A 243 -4.41 19.43 32.10
CA PHE A 243 -5.13 20.65 31.74
C PHE A 243 -6.60 20.60 32.21
N ALA A 244 -7.31 19.52 31.87
CA ALA A 244 -8.71 19.34 32.27
C ALA A 244 -8.87 19.30 33.81
N TRP A 245 -7.99 18.59 34.50
CA TRP A 245 -7.97 18.55 35.95
C TRP A 245 -7.78 19.93 36.57
N LEU A 246 -6.80 20.68 36.13
CA LEU A 246 -6.51 22.03 36.63
C LEU A 246 -7.65 23.02 36.33
N ALA A 247 -8.28 22.88 35.14
CA ALA A 247 -9.44 23.71 34.78
C ALA A 247 -10.69 23.44 35.65
N LEU A 248 -10.82 22.23 36.21
CA LEU A 248 -11.93 21.86 37.09
C LEU A 248 -11.68 22.19 38.58
N THR A 249 -10.40 22.31 38.97
CA THR A 249 -10.02 22.50 40.37
C THR A 249 -9.67 23.93 40.76
N ASN A 250 -9.47 24.80 39.78
CA ASN A 250 -9.23 26.24 39.95
C ASN A 250 -10.48 27.04 39.60
#